data_a5e5c1ed98b0e4ff4a7a16d3ea2ccd2d
#
_entry.id   a5e5c1ed98b0e4ff4a7a16d3ea2ccd2d
#
_cell.length_a   1.000
_cell.length_b   1.000
_cell.length_c   1.000
_cell.angle_alpha   90.00
_cell.angle_beta   90.00
_cell.angle_gamma   90.00
#
_symmetry.space_group_name_H-M   'P 1'
#
loop_
_entity.id
_entity.type
_entity.pdbx_description
1 polymer ?
#
loop_
_entity_poly.entity_id
_entity_poly.type
_entity_poly.pdbx_seq_one_letter_code
_entity_poly.pdbx_strand_id
1 'polypeptide(L)'
;MSGPGPGGTGDGGPQVLERAVTRRGELVLRKSGAEFEIISNGVFLMDTRDGRSERLMVTAALGRCRAAAPEILICGLGVGFALAEAVSQARVARVDVAEISAEIIGWHATHLRHLAAPAWGDGRIRVINTDVVAWLARQRGPYDVICLDVDNGPEWTVWDANQALYDDSGLRHVRNSLRPGGVLSVWSAAEAPAFEERLLHHFGGVHAYRVPVSRGQPDVVYLAKRVRCGV
;
A
#
# COMPACT_ATOMS: atom_id res chain seq x y z
N MET A 1 -18.06 41.15 41.14
CA MET A 1 -18.72 40.27 40.16
C MET A 1 -17.67 39.90 39.11
N SER A 2 -17.07 38.72 39.27
CA SER A 2 -16.04 38.21 38.39
C SER A 2 -16.72 37.16 37.47
N GLY A 3 -16.73 37.48 36.16
CA GLY A 3 -17.26 36.58 35.14
C GLY A 3 -16.34 35.36 34.91
N PRO A 4 -16.85 34.21 34.49
CA PRO A 4 -16.06 33.05 34.19
C PRO A 4 -15.30 33.30 32.85
N GLY A 5 -14.00 33.02 32.86
CA GLY A 5 -13.15 33.02 31.69
C GLY A 5 -13.55 31.94 30.68
N PRO A 6 -13.21 32.13 29.39
CA PRO A 6 -13.55 31.16 28.35
C PRO A 6 -12.78 29.86 28.56
N GLY A 7 -13.57 28.78 28.50
CA GLY A 7 -13.10 27.41 28.67
C GLY A 7 -11.95 27.05 27.72
N GLY A 8 -10.99 26.33 28.26
CA GLY A 8 -9.86 25.78 27.54
C GLY A 8 -10.32 24.87 26.38
N THR A 9 -9.69 25.09 25.24
CA THR A 9 -9.73 24.18 24.10
C THR A 9 -9.16 22.85 24.55
N GLY A 10 -10.04 21.86 24.73
CA GLY A 10 -9.64 20.49 25.05
C GLY A 10 -8.75 19.93 23.96
N ASP A 11 -7.47 19.81 24.24
CA ASP A 11 -6.52 18.99 23.51
C ASP A 11 -6.91 17.53 23.80
N GLY A 12 -7.91 17.07 23.07
CA GLY A 12 -8.41 15.70 23.18
C GLY A 12 -7.37 14.75 22.58
N GLY A 13 -6.72 13.94 23.43
CA GLY A 13 -5.83 12.88 23.01
C GLY A 13 -6.45 11.95 21.93
N PRO A 14 -5.69 11.02 21.36
CA PRO A 14 -6.15 10.15 20.28
C PRO A 14 -7.45 9.41 20.65
N GLN A 15 -8.47 9.51 19.79
CA GLN A 15 -9.76 8.88 19.96
C GLN A 15 -9.86 7.59 19.15
N VAL A 16 -10.18 6.47 19.80
CA VAL A 16 -10.52 5.23 19.09
C VAL A 16 -11.90 5.39 18.46
N LEU A 17 -11.97 5.22 17.15
CA LEU A 17 -13.21 5.26 16.37
C LEU A 17 -13.80 3.87 16.20
N GLU A 18 -12.95 2.91 15.85
CA GLU A 18 -13.34 1.52 15.61
C GLU A 18 -12.29 0.57 16.21
N ARG A 19 -12.76 -0.56 16.70
CA ARG A 19 -11.93 -1.67 17.18
C ARG A 19 -12.55 -2.97 16.70
N ALA A 20 -11.77 -3.78 16.02
CA ALA A 20 -12.19 -5.06 15.50
C ALA A 20 -11.21 -6.16 15.92
N VAL A 21 -11.75 -7.31 16.30
CA VAL A 21 -10.96 -8.52 16.53
C VAL A 21 -11.13 -9.42 15.32
N THR A 22 -10.02 -9.65 14.62
CA THR A 22 -9.97 -10.45 13.40
C THR A 22 -9.26 -11.79 13.66
N ARG A 23 -9.22 -12.67 12.67
CA ARG A 23 -8.40 -13.89 12.74
C ARG A 23 -6.90 -13.59 12.83
N ARG A 24 -6.49 -12.35 12.49
CA ARG A 24 -5.11 -11.88 12.53
C ARG A 24 -4.79 -11.04 13.77
N GLY A 25 -5.73 -10.96 14.71
CA GLY A 25 -5.62 -10.17 15.94
C GLY A 25 -6.44 -8.89 15.88
N GLU A 26 -6.07 -7.92 16.68
CA GLU A 26 -6.81 -6.69 16.83
C GLU A 26 -6.43 -5.65 15.78
N LEU A 27 -7.43 -5.00 15.19
CA LEU A 27 -7.30 -3.80 14.38
C LEU A 27 -8.00 -2.64 15.06
N VAL A 28 -7.34 -1.49 15.09
CA VAL A 28 -7.88 -0.25 15.66
C VAL A 28 -7.76 0.87 14.64
N LEU A 29 -8.87 1.54 14.37
CA LEU A 29 -8.89 2.84 13.73
C LEU A 29 -8.98 3.91 14.79
N ARG A 30 -8.03 4.82 14.81
CA ARG A 30 -7.94 5.91 15.75
C ARG A 30 -7.87 7.25 15.02
N LYS A 31 -8.44 8.30 15.61
CA LYS A 31 -8.32 9.68 15.16
C LYS A 31 -7.44 10.47 16.12
N SER A 32 -6.48 11.21 15.57
CA SER A 32 -5.56 12.06 16.32
C SER A 32 -5.56 13.45 15.67
N GLY A 33 -6.25 14.42 16.27
CA GLY A 33 -6.52 15.70 15.62
C GLY A 33 -7.37 15.53 14.37
N ALA A 34 -6.84 15.93 13.21
CA ALA A 34 -7.48 15.76 11.90
C ALA A 34 -7.17 14.40 11.26
N GLU A 35 -6.16 13.69 11.77
CA GLU A 35 -5.56 12.53 11.13
C GLU A 35 -6.16 11.22 11.64
N PHE A 36 -6.14 10.20 10.78
CA PHE A 36 -6.50 8.83 11.11
C PHE A 36 -5.26 7.97 11.19
N GLU A 37 -5.30 6.98 12.08
CA GLU A 37 -4.21 6.05 12.33
C GLU A 37 -4.77 4.62 12.36
N ILE A 38 -4.09 3.69 11.66
CA ILE A 38 -4.39 2.27 11.67
C ILE A 38 -3.33 1.56 12.51
N ILE A 39 -3.78 0.79 13.49
CA ILE A 39 -2.94 0.05 14.43
C ILE A 39 -3.35 -1.42 14.37
N SER A 40 -2.39 -2.33 14.23
CA SER A 40 -2.59 -3.78 14.27
C SER A 40 -1.82 -4.40 15.42
N ASN A 41 -2.50 -5.12 16.30
CA ASN A 41 -1.90 -5.78 17.46
C ASN A 41 -1.00 -4.85 18.32
N GLY A 42 -1.41 -3.59 18.45
CA GLY A 42 -0.63 -2.56 19.14
C GLY A 42 0.54 -1.96 18.34
N VAL A 43 0.81 -2.45 17.12
CA VAL A 43 1.83 -1.92 16.22
C VAL A 43 1.19 -0.90 15.28
N PHE A 44 1.79 0.29 15.18
CA PHE A 44 1.41 1.30 14.21
C PHE A 44 1.70 0.79 12.79
N LEU A 45 0.71 0.83 11.91
CA LEU A 45 0.87 0.45 10.51
C LEU A 45 1.03 1.70 9.64
N MET A 46 0.08 2.63 9.72
CA MET A 46 0.09 3.83 8.89
C MET A 46 -0.85 4.90 9.42
N ASP A 47 -0.74 6.10 8.87
CA ASP A 47 -1.64 7.22 9.12
C ASP A 47 -1.93 8.05 7.86
N THR A 48 -2.68 9.13 8.04
CA THR A 48 -3.07 10.03 6.95
C THR A 48 -2.22 11.28 6.83
N ARG A 49 -1.14 11.42 7.64
CA ARG A 49 -0.30 12.63 7.68
C ARG A 49 0.54 12.82 6.44
N ASP A 50 1.09 11.72 5.93
CA ASP A 50 2.02 11.77 4.80
C ASP A 50 1.85 10.54 3.90
N GLY A 51 1.33 10.75 2.71
CA GLY A 51 1.15 9.70 1.70
C GLY A 51 2.10 9.84 0.52
N ARG A 52 3.24 10.54 0.68
CA ARG A 52 4.15 10.82 -0.44
C ARG A 52 4.82 9.56 -0.99
N SER A 53 5.21 8.66 -0.12
CA SER A 53 5.88 7.41 -0.52
C SER A 53 4.94 6.46 -1.25
N GLU A 54 3.71 6.31 -0.78
CA GLU A 54 2.69 5.45 -1.43
C GLU A 54 2.26 6.04 -2.78
N ARG A 55 2.13 7.37 -2.88
CA ARG A 55 1.86 8.02 -4.17
C ARG A 55 3.04 7.89 -5.13
N LEU A 56 4.27 8.05 -4.63
CA LEU A 56 5.48 7.85 -5.41
C LEU A 56 5.58 6.42 -5.93
N MET A 57 5.22 5.43 -5.11
CA MET A 57 5.20 4.02 -5.51
C MET A 57 4.38 3.82 -6.80
N VAL A 58 3.22 4.46 -6.90
CA VAL A 58 2.35 4.38 -8.08
C VAL A 58 2.90 5.21 -9.25
N THR A 59 3.23 6.49 -9.01
CA THR A 59 3.66 7.40 -10.08
C THR A 59 4.97 6.96 -10.71
N ALA A 60 5.94 6.50 -9.90
CA ALA A 60 7.22 6.02 -10.37
C ALA A 60 7.09 4.71 -11.17
N ALA A 61 6.22 3.78 -10.74
CA ALA A 61 5.93 2.56 -11.49
C ALA A 61 5.27 2.85 -12.83
N LEU A 62 4.26 3.72 -12.85
CA LEU A 62 3.60 4.17 -14.07
C LEU A 62 4.57 4.89 -15.01
N GLY A 63 5.47 5.72 -14.49
CA GLY A 63 6.50 6.40 -15.31
C GLY A 63 7.43 5.42 -16.06
N ARG A 64 7.59 4.21 -15.55
CA ARG A 64 8.39 3.14 -16.20
C ARG A 64 7.54 2.14 -17.00
N CYS A 65 6.23 2.14 -16.81
CA CYS A 65 5.30 1.31 -17.56
C CYS A 65 5.02 1.90 -18.94
N ARG A 66 5.22 1.08 -19.99
CA ARG A 66 5.03 1.49 -21.39
C ARG A 66 3.63 1.17 -21.94
N ALA A 67 2.76 0.53 -21.17
CA ALA A 67 1.39 0.28 -21.59
C ALA A 67 0.63 1.61 -21.77
N ALA A 68 -0.11 1.75 -22.86
CA ALA A 68 -0.91 2.93 -23.11
C ALA A 68 -2.09 3.04 -22.11
N ALA A 69 -2.67 1.90 -21.75
CA ALA A 69 -3.79 1.76 -20.83
C ALA A 69 -3.45 0.69 -19.76
N PRO A 70 -2.61 1.02 -18.76
CA PRO A 70 -2.11 0.03 -17.82
C PRO A 70 -3.19 -0.50 -16.87
N GLU A 71 -3.09 -1.80 -16.57
CA GLU A 71 -3.84 -2.47 -15.53
C GLU A 71 -2.95 -2.67 -14.30
N ILE A 72 -3.41 -2.23 -13.14
CA ILE A 72 -2.66 -2.16 -11.90
C ILE A 72 -3.24 -3.13 -10.87
N LEU A 73 -2.37 -3.84 -10.15
CA LEU A 73 -2.70 -4.48 -8.88
C LEU A 73 -2.04 -3.69 -7.74
N ILE A 74 -2.85 -3.27 -6.78
CA ILE A 74 -2.39 -2.71 -5.51
C ILE A 74 -2.62 -3.78 -4.44
N CYS A 75 -1.57 -4.14 -3.73
CA CYS A 75 -1.58 -5.09 -2.64
C CYS A 75 -1.52 -4.32 -1.32
N GLY A 76 -2.62 -4.32 -0.58
CA GLY A 76 -2.88 -3.45 0.56
C GLY A 76 -3.68 -2.21 0.17
N LEU A 77 -4.72 -1.90 0.93
CA LEU A 77 -5.56 -0.72 0.75
C LEU A 77 -5.12 0.43 1.67
N GLY A 78 -4.79 0.06 2.92
CA GLY A 78 -4.41 1.02 3.95
C GLY A 78 -5.39 2.19 4.08
N VAL A 79 -4.88 3.42 4.12
CA VAL A 79 -5.72 4.64 4.13
C VAL A 79 -6.07 5.12 2.71
N GLY A 80 -5.60 4.44 1.65
CA GLY A 80 -6.04 4.65 0.27
C GLY A 80 -5.18 5.59 -0.57
N PHE A 81 -4.00 5.99 -0.14
CA PHE A 81 -3.14 6.91 -0.90
C PHE A 81 -2.71 6.35 -2.26
N ALA A 82 -2.26 5.09 -2.30
CA ALA A 82 -1.89 4.42 -3.54
C ALA A 82 -3.08 4.29 -4.50
N LEU A 83 -4.27 3.96 -3.97
CA LEU A 83 -5.50 3.87 -4.77
C LEU A 83 -5.89 5.23 -5.35
N ALA A 84 -5.92 6.28 -4.51
CA ALA A 84 -6.25 7.63 -4.95
C ALA A 84 -5.31 8.12 -6.05
N GLU A 85 -4.00 7.85 -5.89
CA GLU A 85 -3.01 8.20 -6.91
C GLU A 85 -3.22 7.44 -8.21
N ALA A 86 -3.46 6.12 -8.16
CA ALA A 86 -3.68 5.30 -9.35
C ALA A 86 -4.89 5.79 -10.16
N VAL A 87 -5.97 6.16 -9.49
CA VAL A 87 -7.21 6.63 -10.14
C VAL A 87 -7.05 8.04 -10.72
N SER A 88 -6.24 8.90 -10.11
CA SER A 88 -5.94 10.23 -10.64
C SER A 88 -5.25 10.18 -12.01
N GLN A 89 -4.64 9.03 -12.35
CA GLN A 89 -3.95 8.84 -13.62
C GLN A 89 -4.93 8.44 -14.72
N ALA A 90 -5.26 9.39 -15.60
CA ALA A 90 -6.29 9.21 -16.64
C ALA A 90 -6.04 8.02 -17.58
N ARG A 91 -4.79 7.64 -17.80
CA ARG A 91 -4.43 6.52 -18.67
C ARG A 91 -4.62 5.13 -18.05
N VAL A 92 -4.83 5.03 -16.73
CA VAL A 92 -5.03 3.75 -16.05
C VAL A 92 -6.38 3.17 -16.46
N ALA A 93 -6.36 1.94 -16.98
CA ALA A 93 -7.55 1.26 -17.46
C ALA A 93 -8.29 0.50 -16.36
N ARG A 94 -7.54 -0.11 -15.42
CA ARG A 94 -8.12 -0.89 -14.32
C ARG A 94 -7.20 -0.88 -13.10
N VAL A 95 -7.81 -0.83 -11.93
CA VAL A 95 -7.14 -0.97 -10.63
C VAL A 95 -7.83 -2.07 -9.84
N ASP A 96 -7.12 -3.19 -9.64
CA ASP A 96 -7.50 -4.21 -8.69
C ASP A 96 -6.78 -3.91 -7.36
N VAL A 97 -7.51 -3.89 -6.25
CA VAL A 97 -6.95 -3.74 -4.91
C VAL A 97 -7.20 -5.04 -4.14
N ALA A 98 -6.13 -5.71 -3.73
CA ALA A 98 -6.19 -6.89 -2.89
C ALA A 98 -5.97 -6.46 -1.43
N GLU A 99 -7.02 -6.52 -0.62
CA GLU A 99 -6.99 -6.18 0.81
C GLU A 99 -7.53 -7.36 1.62
N ILE A 100 -6.76 -7.75 2.65
CA ILE A 100 -7.13 -8.91 3.45
C ILE A 100 -8.16 -8.58 4.53
N SER A 101 -8.14 -7.34 5.04
CA SER A 101 -9.01 -6.89 6.11
C SER A 101 -10.33 -6.35 5.56
N ALA A 102 -11.42 -7.07 5.83
CA ALA A 102 -12.76 -6.58 5.54
C ALA A 102 -13.09 -5.31 6.33
N GLU A 103 -12.48 -5.15 7.50
CA GLU A 103 -12.62 -3.99 8.39
C GLU A 103 -12.04 -2.74 7.74
N ILE A 104 -10.81 -2.82 7.21
CA ILE A 104 -10.18 -1.70 6.48
C ILE A 104 -11.03 -1.30 5.26
N ILE A 105 -11.52 -2.29 4.50
CA ILE A 105 -12.43 -2.02 3.38
C ILE A 105 -13.70 -1.30 3.88
N GLY A 106 -14.27 -1.75 5.00
CA GLY A 106 -15.45 -1.14 5.60
C GLY A 106 -15.22 0.30 6.08
N TRP A 107 -14.03 0.59 6.62
CA TRP A 107 -13.68 1.96 7.05
C TRP A 107 -13.63 2.96 5.90
N HIS A 108 -13.32 2.50 4.70
CA HIS A 108 -13.39 3.33 3.51
C HIS A 108 -14.82 3.65 3.05
N ALA A 109 -15.81 2.90 3.50
CA ALA A 109 -17.22 3.26 3.29
C ALA A 109 -17.71 4.29 4.33
N THR A 110 -17.00 4.47 5.44
CA THR A 110 -17.37 5.32 6.59
C THR A 110 -16.32 6.41 6.86
N HIS A 111 -15.39 6.15 7.75
CA HIS A 111 -14.45 7.12 8.31
C HIS A 111 -13.42 7.64 7.29
N LEU A 112 -12.89 6.74 6.44
CA LEU A 112 -11.80 7.04 5.48
C LEU A 112 -12.31 7.42 4.08
N ARG A 113 -13.64 7.48 3.89
CA ARG A 113 -14.26 7.70 2.57
C ARG A 113 -13.71 8.92 1.84
N HIS A 114 -13.47 10.00 2.55
CA HIS A 114 -13.01 11.27 1.98
C HIS A 114 -11.58 11.21 1.44
N LEU A 115 -10.74 10.29 1.92
CA LEU A 115 -9.33 10.15 1.51
C LEU A 115 -9.19 9.58 0.11
N ALA A 116 -10.07 8.66 -0.25
CA ALA A 116 -10.13 8.05 -1.57
C ALA A 116 -11.47 8.37 -2.28
N ALA A 117 -12.11 9.49 -1.93
CA ALA A 117 -13.43 9.88 -2.44
C ALA A 117 -13.54 9.85 -3.98
N PRO A 118 -12.53 10.30 -4.74
CA PRO A 118 -12.58 10.20 -6.19
C PRO A 118 -12.55 8.76 -6.70
N ALA A 119 -12.02 7.83 -5.89
CA ALA A 119 -11.88 6.42 -6.25
C ALA A 119 -13.17 5.63 -6.04
N TRP A 120 -13.91 5.94 -4.96
CA TRP A 120 -15.14 5.21 -4.66
C TRP A 120 -16.26 5.58 -5.63
N GLY A 121 -16.62 4.63 -6.49
CA GLY A 121 -17.59 4.85 -7.59
C GLY A 121 -16.94 4.94 -8.97
N ASP A 122 -15.62 4.96 -9.07
CA ASP A 122 -14.92 4.85 -10.36
C ASP A 122 -15.03 3.39 -10.88
N GLY A 123 -15.64 3.23 -12.05
CA GLY A 123 -15.86 1.91 -12.66
C GLY A 123 -14.59 1.13 -13.02
N ARG A 124 -13.41 1.75 -12.92
CA ARG A 124 -12.12 1.11 -13.15
C ARG A 124 -11.64 0.30 -11.94
N ILE A 125 -12.25 0.49 -10.76
CA ILE A 125 -11.76 -0.07 -9.50
C ILE A 125 -12.51 -1.34 -9.15
N ARG A 126 -11.75 -2.33 -8.69
CA ARG A 126 -12.25 -3.53 -8.03
C ARG A 126 -11.48 -3.79 -6.74
N VAL A 127 -12.14 -3.61 -5.61
CA VAL A 127 -11.61 -4.02 -4.30
C VAL A 127 -11.97 -5.48 -4.04
N ILE A 128 -10.98 -6.27 -3.71
CA ILE A 128 -11.10 -7.71 -3.52
C ILE A 128 -10.64 -8.05 -2.10
N ASN A 129 -11.57 -8.53 -1.27
CA ASN A 129 -11.20 -9.01 0.05
C ASN A 129 -10.51 -10.37 -0.06
N THR A 130 -9.19 -10.38 -0.05
CA THR A 130 -8.37 -11.56 -0.27
C THR A 130 -6.98 -11.43 0.35
N ASP A 131 -6.39 -12.58 0.64
CA ASP A 131 -4.97 -12.68 0.94
C ASP A 131 -4.15 -12.54 -0.35
N VAL A 132 -3.26 -11.58 -0.42
CA VAL A 132 -2.43 -11.28 -1.58
C VAL A 132 -1.43 -12.40 -1.89
N VAL A 133 -0.90 -13.10 -0.86
CA VAL A 133 -0.02 -14.26 -1.05
C VAL A 133 -0.76 -15.34 -1.85
N ALA A 134 -1.96 -15.69 -1.40
CA ALA A 134 -2.80 -16.67 -2.08
C ALA A 134 -3.29 -16.17 -3.46
N TRP A 135 -3.54 -14.87 -3.60
CA TRP A 135 -3.96 -14.28 -4.87
C TRP A 135 -2.86 -14.40 -5.93
N LEU A 136 -1.63 -14.02 -5.62
CA LEU A 136 -0.50 -14.08 -6.53
C LEU A 136 -0.09 -15.53 -6.84
N ALA A 137 -0.16 -16.43 -5.87
CA ALA A 137 0.11 -17.85 -6.08
C ALA A 137 -0.84 -18.50 -7.10
N ARG A 138 -2.08 -18.00 -7.21
CA ARG A 138 -3.06 -18.45 -8.21
C ARG A 138 -2.88 -17.81 -9.59
N GLN A 139 -1.81 -17.01 -9.76
CA GLN A 139 -1.49 -16.31 -11.02
C GLN A 139 -2.68 -15.51 -11.58
N ARG A 140 -3.34 -14.75 -10.70
CA ARG A 140 -4.44 -13.85 -11.06
C ARG A 140 -3.89 -12.59 -11.71
N GLY A 141 -3.65 -12.63 -13.01
CA GLY A 141 -3.12 -11.57 -13.83
C GLY A 141 -3.36 -11.87 -15.30
N PRO A 142 -2.59 -11.26 -16.21
CA PRO A 142 -1.40 -10.45 -15.98
C PRO A 142 -1.71 -8.96 -15.77
N TYR A 143 -0.86 -8.28 -14.97
CA TYR A 143 -0.88 -6.84 -14.72
C TYR A 143 0.29 -6.13 -15.42
N ASP A 144 0.13 -4.85 -15.72
CA ASP A 144 1.23 -4.00 -16.20
C ASP A 144 2.06 -3.43 -15.06
N VAL A 145 1.41 -3.19 -13.91
CA VAL A 145 2.03 -2.71 -12.68
C VAL A 145 1.49 -3.51 -11.50
N ILE A 146 2.38 -3.90 -10.60
CA ILE A 146 2.03 -4.44 -9.28
C ILE A 146 2.70 -3.54 -8.23
N CYS A 147 1.90 -3.01 -7.30
CA CYS A 147 2.33 -2.25 -6.14
C CYS A 147 2.17 -3.12 -4.88
N LEU A 148 3.26 -3.45 -4.20
CA LEU A 148 3.24 -4.15 -2.92
C LEU A 148 3.38 -3.13 -1.79
N ASP A 149 2.29 -2.92 -1.07
CA ASP A 149 2.18 -2.04 0.10
C ASP A 149 1.58 -2.87 1.23
N VAL A 150 2.35 -3.84 1.70
CA VAL A 150 1.94 -4.82 2.70
C VAL A 150 2.90 -4.77 3.87
N ASP A 151 2.37 -4.61 5.08
CA ASP A 151 3.13 -4.42 6.32
C ASP A 151 4.12 -3.24 6.27
N ASN A 152 5.19 -3.31 7.06
CA ASN A 152 6.25 -2.32 7.09
C ASN A 152 7.39 -2.62 6.08
N GLY A 153 7.17 -3.59 5.19
CA GLY A 153 8.11 -3.92 4.11
C GLY A 153 8.84 -5.26 4.29
N PRO A 154 9.85 -5.52 3.44
CA PRO A 154 10.43 -6.85 3.27
C PRO A 154 11.17 -7.41 4.49
N GLU A 155 11.80 -6.53 5.30
CA GLU A 155 12.59 -6.95 6.46
C GLU A 155 11.88 -6.70 7.80
N TRP A 156 10.68 -6.12 7.74
CA TRP A 156 9.87 -5.89 8.94
C TRP A 156 8.39 -6.20 8.67
N THR A 157 8.04 -7.47 8.66
CA THR A 157 6.65 -7.89 8.56
C THR A 157 5.99 -7.95 9.93
N VAL A 158 4.83 -7.34 10.08
CA VAL A 158 3.97 -7.48 11.28
C VAL A 158 3.32 -8.85 11.33
N TRP A 159 3.16 -9.46 10.15
CA TRP A 159 2.65 -10.82 9.95
C TRP A 159 3.71 -11.70 9.29
N ASP A 160 4.16 -12.72 10.00
CA ASP A 160 5.19 -13.65 9.50
C ASP A 160 4.82 -14.26 8.13
N ALA A 161 3.53 -14.57 7.92
CA ALA A 161 3.05 -15.11 6.66
C ALA A 161 3.30 -14.19 5.45
N ASN A 162 3.38 -12.88 5.65
CA ASN A 162 3.64 -11.92 4.59
C ASN A 162 5.10 -11.94 4.11
N GLN A 163 6.02 -12.54 4.89
CA GLN A 163 7.40 -12.79 4.47
C GLN A 163 7.45 -13.57 3.15
N ALA A 164 6.46 -14.43 2.92
CA ALA A 164 6.32 -15.20 1.68
C ALA A 164 6.09 -14.34 0.42
N LEU A 165 5.78 -13.05 0.54
CA LEU A 165 5.72 -12.13 -0.61
C LEU A 165 7.12 -11.72 -1.10
N TYR A 166 8.08 -11.68 -0.19
CA TYR A 166 9.39 -11.09 -0.36
C TYR A 166 10.50 -12.12 -0.54
N ASP A 167 10.18 -13.41 -0.39
CA ASP A 167 11.11 -14.51 -0.69
C ASP A 167 11.17 -14.82 -2.20
N ASP A 168 12.06 -15.74 -2.59
CA ASP A 168 12.23 -16.15 -3.99
C ASP A 168 10.96 -16.74 -4.61
N SER A 169 10.13 -17.42 -3.83
CA SER A 169 8.87 -18.00 -4.30
C SER A 169 7.84 -16.92 -4.57
N GLY A 170 7.69 -15.98 -3.62
CA GLY A 170 6.81 -14.83 -3.75
C GLY A 170 7.17 -13.96 -4.94
N LEU A 171 8.46 -13.63 -5.08
CA LEU A 171 8.93 -12.83 -6.22
C LEU A 171 8.72 -13.53 -7.57
N ARG A 172 8.81 -14.88 -7.62
CA ARG A 172 8.41 -15.64 -8.83
C ARG A 172 6.92 -15.51 -9.11
N HIS A 173 6.04 -15.58 -8.09
CA HIS A 173 4.60 -15.40 -8.27
C HIS A 173 4.27 -13.99 -8.73
N VAL A 174 4.87 -12.96 -8.13
CA VAL A 174 4.75 -11.57 -8.56
C VAL A 174 5.18 -11.41 -10.01
N ARG A 175 6.38 -11.91 -10.36
CA ARG A 175 6.91 -11.84 -11.73
C ARG A 175 5.98 -12.52 -12.75
N ASN A 176 5.42 -13.67 -12.39
CA ASN A 176 4.51 -14.39 -13.28
C ASN A 176 3.16 -13.68 -13.44
N SER A 177 2.75 -12.90 -12.46
CA SER A 177 1.54 -12.08 -12.48
C SER A 177 1.72 -10.75 -13.22
N LEU A 178 2.95 -10.36 -13.59
CA LEU A 178 3.25 -9.21 -14.43
C LEU A 178 3.29 -9.59 -15.92
N ARG A 179 2.88 -8.68 -16.79
CA ARG A 179 3.13 -8.79 -18.23
C ARG A 179 4.63 -8.67 -18.54
N PRO A 180 5.12 -9.20 -19.67
CA PRO A 180 6.50 -8.93 -20.13
C PRO A 180 6.76 -7.43 -20.27
N GLY A 181 7.76 -6.92 -19.54
CA GLY A 181 8.04 -5.48 -19.45
C GLY A 181 7.21 -4.73 -18.39
N GLY A 182 6.38 -5.44 -17.63
CA GLY A 182 5.64 -4.88 -16.49
C GLY A 182 6.57 -4.49 -15.34
N VAL A 183 6.05 -3.68 -14.43
CA VAL A 183 6.80 -3.05 -13.34
C VAL A 183 6.25 -3.50 -11.99
N LEU A 184 7.15 -3.96 -11.12
CA LEU A 184 6.91 -4.14 -9.70
C LEU A 184 7.35 -2.88 -8.97
N SER A 185 6.53 -2.41 -8.04
CA SER A 185 6.88 -1.40 -7.05
C SER A 185 6.63 -1.93 -5.65
N VAL A 186 7.57 -1.75 -4.73
CA VAL A 186 7.47 -2.24 -3.36
C VAL A 186 7.78 -1.10 -2.41
N TRP A 187 6.89 -0.87 -1.45
CA TRP A 187 7.11 0.07 -0.37
C TRP A 187 7.80 -0.61 0.83
N SER A 188 8.66 0.13 1.52
CA SER A 188 9.34 -0.31 2.73
C SER A 188 9.56 0.89 3.67
N ALA A 189 9.33 0.70 4.97
CA ALA A 189 9.58 1.70 6.01
C ALA A 189 11.07 1.97 6.27
N ALA A 190 11.97 1.21 5.63
CA ALA A 190 13.42 1.35 5.76
C ALA A 190 14.13 0.72 4.56
N GLU A 191 15.45 0.94 4.48
CA GLU A 191 16.29 0.23 3.52
C GLU A 191 16.31 -1.27 3.80
N ALA A 192 16.24 -2.07 2.73
CA ALA A 192 16.24 -3.53 2.77
C ALA A 192 17.26 -4.07 1.73
N PRO A 193 18.57 -4.01 2.02
CA PRO A 193 19.61 -4.37 1.05
C PRO A 193 19.54 -5.82 0.58
N ALA A 194 19.24 -6.77 1.49
CA ALA A 194 19.08 -8.17 1.12
C ALA A 194 17.89 -8.40 0.21
N PHE A 195 16.83 -7.61 0.35
CA PHE A 195 15.70 -7.65 -0.55
C PHE A 195 16.03 -7.03 -1.92
N GLU A 196 16.78 -5.94 -1.95
CA GLU A 196 17.25 -5.32 -3.20
C GLU A 196 18.10 -6.29 -4.02
N GLU A 197 19.03 -7.02 -3.38
CA GLU A 197 19.80 -8.08 -4.03
C GLU A 197 18.89 -9.19 -4.58
N ARG A 198 17.86 -9.60 -3.82
CA ARG A 198 16.89 -10.59 -4.27
C ARG A 198 16.07 -10.11 -5.46
N LEU A 199 15.69 -8.83 -5.47
CA LEU A 199 15.02 -8.23 -6.64
C LEU A 199 15.89 -8.31 -7.90
N LEU A 200 17.20 -8.06 -7.79
CA LEU A 200 18.15 -8.17 -8.92
C LEU A 200 18.23 -9.57 -9.52
N HIS A 201 18.01 -10.63 -8.72
CA HIS A 201 17.97 -12.01 -9.22
C HIS A 201 16.70 -12.33 -10.01
N HIS A 202 15.58 -11.71 -9.67
CA HIS A 202 14.28 -12.02 -10.28
C HIS A 202 13.86 -11.06 -11.38
N PHE A 203 14.40 -9.83 -11.38
CA PHE A 203 14.00 -8.74 -12.27
C PHE A 203 15.19 -8.07 -12.92
N GLY A 204 14.97 -7.36 -14.01
CA GLY A 204 15.96 -6.48 -14.61
C GLY A 204 15.74 -5.04 -14.19
N GLY A 205 16.84 -4.35 -13.88
CA GLY A 205 16.81 -2.91 -13.58
C GLY A 205 16.04 -2.58 -12.30
N VAL A 206 16.71 -2.76 -11.17
CA VAL A 206 16.21 -2.35 -9.86
C VAL A 206 16.58 -0.88 -9.59
N HIS A 207 15.67 -0.15 -8.95
CA HIS A 207 15.86 1.24 -8.55
C HIS A 207 15.23 1.45 -7.17
N ALA A 208 15.92 2.14 -6.28
CA ALA A 208 15.44 2.51 -4.96
C ALA A 208 15.29 4.03 -4.86
N TYR A 209 14.11 4.49 -4.48
CA TYR A 209 13.82 5.88 -4.16
C TYR A 209 13.69 6.03 -2.65
N ARG A 210 14.47 6.93 -2.06
CA ARG A 210 14.40 7.27 -0.64
C ARG A 210 13.50 8.48 -0.47
N VAL A 211 12.46 8.34 0.33
CA VAL A 211 11.49 9.41 0.63
C VAL A 211 11.70 9.84 2.08
N PRO A 212 12.23 11.04 2.33
CA PRO A 212 12.43 11.52 3.69
C PRO A 212 11.08 11.61 4.44
N VAL A 213 11.06 11.10 5.67
CA VAL A 213 9.93 11.19 6.60
C VAL A 213 10.26 12.14 7.74
N SER A 214 9.24 12.61 8.47
CA SER A 214 9.42 13.57 9.56
C SER A 214 10.21 13.02 10.75
N ARG A 215 10.19 11.70 10.95
CA ARG A 215 10.89 10.97 12.03
C ARG A 215 11.28 9.58 11.56
N GLY A 216 12.46 9.12 11.95
CA GLY A 216 12.96 7.79 11.62
C GLY A 216 13.83 7.73 10.36
N GLN A 217 13.97 6.55 9.82
CA GLN A 217 14.63 6.33 8.54
C GLN A 217 13.70 6.74 7.39
N PRO A 218 14.24 7.11 6.21
CA PRO A 218 13.41 7.41 5.06
C PRO A 218 12.67 6.15 4.60
N ASP A 219 11.43 6.34 4.14
CA ASP A 219 10.74 5.29 3.40
C ASP A 219 11.50 4.99 2.11
N VAL A 220 11.41 3.75 1.65
CA VAL A 220 12.04 3.34 0.40
C VAL A 220 11.01 2.72 -0.55
N VAL A 221 11.02 3.20 -1.77
CA VAL A 221 10.23 2.64 -2.86
C VAL A 221 11.17 1.93 -3.83
N TYR A 222 11.11 0.60 -3.85
CA TYR A 222 11.85 -0.23 -4.80
C TYR A 222 11.04 -0.39 -6.08
N LEU A 223 11.66 -0.15 -7.24
CA LEU A 223 11.10 -0.47 -8.55
C LEU A 223 11.93 -1.56 -9.22
N ALA A 224 11.25 -2.56 -9.75
CA ALA A 224 11.88 -3.63 -10.50
C ALA A 224 11.09 -3.93 -11.78
N LYS A 225 11.78 -4.23 -12.88
CA LYS A 225 11.14 -4.44 -14.18
C LYS A 225 11.21 -5.89 -14.60
N ARG A 226 10.07 -6.48 -14.97
CA ARG A 226 10.08 -7.79 -15.62
C ARG A 226 10.76 -7.69 -16.97
N VAL A 227 11.88 -8.38 -17.15
CA VAL A 227 12.57 -8.45 -18.45
C VAL A 227 11.65 -9.11 -19.49
N ARG A 228 11.61 -8.55 -20.70
CA ARG A 228 11.03 -9.24 -21.85
C ARG A 228 11.96 -10.39 -22.19
N CYS A 229 11.45 -11.61 -22.25
CA CYS A 229 12.22 -12.68 -22.87
C CYS A 229 12.50 -12.21 -24.31
N GLY A 230 13.79 -12.07 -24.67
CA GLY A 230 14.17 -11.77 -26.03
C GLY A 230 13.64 -12.87 -26.96
N VAL A 231 13.04 -12.47 -28.06
CA VAL A 231 12.76 -13.34 -29.21
C VAL A 231 14.06 -13.54 -29.95
#